data_e537657eac1bc502daf8bb0c635caa20
#
_entry.id   e537657eac1bc502daf8bb0c635caa20
#
_cell.length_a   1.000
_cell.length_b   1.000
_cell.length_c   1.000
_cell.angle_alpha   90.00
_cell.angle_beta   90.00
_cell.angle_gamma   90.00
#
_symmetry.space_group_name_H-M   'P 1'
#
loop_
_entity.id
_entity.type
_entity.pdbx_description
1 polymer ?
#
loop_
_entity_poly.entity_id
_entity_poly.type
_entity_poly.pdbx_seq_one_letter_code
_entity_poly.pdbx_strand_id
1 'polypeptide(L)'
;MFSGRREFVRLTYASEFEELYLSRMRHYRLGGKTYCFRIGLVNVTNIANFCTLISSLLLVISMETNHDITELVFIIDRSGSMSGLESDTIGGFNSVISKQKKEKGRTIVSTVLFSTELETVHDRVDIGGVKKMTEKQYCVGGCTALLDAVGITVDRIRRRQENDDEKVKTTLVVIITDGCENSSQEYTYANVKNLIDRQKENGWDFLFLGSNIDVAKEACRMGIGRENSVDYCCDSEGVRGMYCTVDAKLSRARKKGSFSPDE
;
A
#
# COMPACT_ATOMS: atom_id res chain seq x y z
N MET A 1 21.31 3.62 -22.18
CA MET A 1 21.96 4.92 -21.91
C MET A 1 21.15 5.60 -20.82
N PHE A 2 21.53 5.42 -19.56
CA PHE A 2 20.80 5.99 -18.42
C PHE A 2 21.55 7.20 -17.92
N SER A 3 20.98 8.40 -18.12
CA SER A 3 21.46 9.65 -17.56
C SER A 3 20.94 9.77 -16.11
N GLY A 4 21.74 9.35 -15.15
CA GLY A 4 21.47 9.61 -13.74
C GLY A 4 21.96 11.02 -13.38
N ARG A 5 21.05 11.91 -12.98
CA ARG A 5 21.43 13.20 -12.38
C ARG A 5 22.19 12.93 -11.08
N ARG A 6 23.43 13.41 -11.01
CA ARG A 6 24.22 13.47 -9.79
C ARG A 6 23.85 14.77 -9.08
N GLU A 7 23.15 14.68 -7.97
CA GLU A 7 23.00 15.82 -7.07
C GLU A 7 24.23 15.89 -6.17
N PHE A 8 24.95 17.00 -6.25
CA PHE A 8 26.10 17.27 -5.38
C PHE A 8 25.64 18.23 -4.28
N VAL A 9 25.72 17.78 -3.03
CA VAL A 9 25.62 18.69 -1.89
C VAL A 9 27.05 19.15 -1.57
N ARG A 10 27.33 20.41 -1.85
CA ARG A 10 28.63 21.04 -1.58
C ARG A 10 28.48 21.90 -0.33
N LEU A 11 28.99 21.42 0.80
CA LEU A 11 29.14 22.21 2.00
C LEU A 11 30.57 22.83 1.96
N THR A 12 30.64 24.12 1.69
CA THR A 12 31.88 24.88 1.78
C THR A 12 31.81 25.77 3.02
N TYR A 13 32.73 25.53 3.95
CA TYR A 13 33.06 26.50 4.99
C TYR A 13 34.50 26.99 4.73
N ALA A 14 34.62 28.30 4.54
CA ALA A 14 35.92 28.96 4.47
C ALA A 14 36.17 29.67 5.81
N SER A 15 37.14 29.25 6.55
CA SER A 15 37.85 30.08 7.50
C SER A 15 39.33 29.69 7.52
N GLU A 16 40.14 30.69 7.44
CA GLU A 16 41.61 30.67 7.41
C GLU A 16 42.18 29.86 8.57
N PHE A 17 42.81 28.74 8.26
CA PHE A 17 43.99 28.18 8.94
C PHE A 17 44.51 26.99 8.14
N GLU A 18 45.82 26.99 7.87
CA GLU A 18 46.52 25.91 7.17
C GLU A 18 46.46 24.62 7.95
N GLU A 19 45.90 23.55 7.34
CA GLU A 19 46.20 22.19 7.77
C GLU A 19 45.98 21.14 6.67
N LEU A 20 46.80 20.11 6.73
CA LEU A 20 46.99 18.97 5.84
C LEU A 20 45.67 18.28 5.47
N TYR A 21 45.32 18.28 4.19
CA TYR A 21 44.17 17.60 3.67
C TYR A 21 44.47 16.13 3.37
N LEU A 22 43.89 15.21 4.13
CA LEU A 22 43.66 13.84 3.71
C LEU A 22 42.16 13.66 3.47
N SER A 23 41.69 13.89 2.24
CA SER A 23 40.31 13.68 1.86
C SER A 23 40.09 12.22 1.47
N ARG A 24 39.34 11.49 2.25
CA ARG A 24 38.87 10.16 1.89
C ARG A 24 37.40 10.28 1.42
N MET A 25 37.14 10.07 0.15
CA MET A 25 35.76 9.92 -0.35
C MET A 25 35.25 8.55 0.06
N ARG A 26 34.09 8.51 0.69
CA ARG A 26 33.33 7.27 0.91
C ARG A 26 32.01 7.35 0.13
N HIS A 27 31.75 6.29 -0.59
CA HIS A 27 30.52 6.10 -1.33
C HIS A 27 29.58 5.21 -0.52
N TYR A 28 28.40 5.70 -0.26
CA TYR A 28 27.34 4.93 0.41
C TYR A 28 26.19 4.72 -0.57
N ARG A 29 25.69 3.51 -0.63
CA ARG A 29 24.54 3.15 -1.48
C ARG A 29 23.35 2.91 -0.57
N LEU A 30 22.34 3.78 -0.65
CA LEU A 30 21.08 3.66 0.07
C LEU A 30 19.93 3.85 -0.92
N GLY A 31 18.96 2.94 -0.93
CA GLY A 31 17.77 3.04 -1.76
C GLY A 31 18.03 3.12 -3.28
N GLY A 32 19.09 2.47 -3.79
CA GLY A 32 19.44 2.51 -5.22
C GLY A 32 20.16 3.76 -5.69
N LYS A 33 20.33 4.77 -4.83
CA LYS A 33 21.11 6.01 -5.09
C LYS A 33 22.51 5.91 -4.47
N THR A 34 23.50 6.45 -5.15
CA THR A 34 24.89 6.53 -4.64
C THR A 34 25.14 7.95 -4.14
N TYR A 35 25.45 8.09 -2.87
CA TYR A 35 25.81 9.36 -2.22
C TYR A 35 27.33 9.43 -2.05
N CYS A 36 27.92 10.56 -2.44
CA CYS A 36 29.33 10.86 -2.26
C CYS A 36 29.49 11.90 -1.15
N PHE A 37 30.11 11.52 -0.05
CA PHE A 37 30.45 12.44 1.03
C PHE A 37 31.95 12.66 1.07
N ARG A 38 32.36 13.93 1.07
CA ARG A 38 33.73 14.33 1.34
C ARG A 38 33.80 14.74 2.81
N ILE A 39 34.36 13.88 3.65
CA ILE A 39 34.60 14.20 5.05
C ILE A 39 35.93 14.91 5.13
N GLY A 40 35.89 16.24 5.27
CA GLY A 40 37.08 17.03 5.69
C GLY A 40 37.23 16.89 7.20
N LEU A 41 38.49 16.82 7.67
CA LEU A 41 38.77 16.94 9.10
C LEU A 41 38.31 18.32 9.60
N VAL A 42 37.23 18.31 10.38
CA VAL A 42 36.76 19.50 11.09
C VAL A 42 37.54 19.56 12.39
N ASN A 43 38.28 20.66 12.59
CA ASN A 43 38.95 20.93 13.84
C ASN A 43 37.88 21.07 14.96
N VAL A 44 37.85 20.13 15.90
CA VAL A 44 36.76 19.96 16.89
C VAL A 44 36.93 20.93 18.06
N THR A 45 37.30 22.18 17.81
CA THR A 45 37.33 23.21 18.86
C THR A 45 35.96 23.82 19.14
N ASN A 46 34.93 23.46 18.36
CA ASN A 46 33.59 23.99 18.57
C ASN A 46 32.51 22.89 18.52
N ILE A 47 32.29 22.26 19.67
CA ILE A 47 31.30 21.19 19.86
C ILE A 47 29.88 21.63 19.41
N ALA A 48 29.54 22.90 19.53
CA ALA A 48 28.27 23.45 19.09
C ALA A 48 28.08 23.33 17.56
N ASN A 49 29.13 23.63 16.76
CA ASN A 49 29.10 23.50 15.31
C ASN A 49 29.00 22.02 14.86
N PHE A 50 29.68 21.13 15.58
CA PHE A 50 29.58 19.69 15.33
C PHE A 50 28.18 19.12 15.63
N CYS A 51 27.57 19.53 16.75
CA CYS A 51 26.19 19.17 17.08
C CYS A 51 25.20 19.72 16.06
N THR A 52 25.37 20.96 15.58
CA THR A 52 24.53 21.57 14.56
C THR A 52 24.68 20.83 13.21
N LEU A 53 25.89 20.43 12.86
CA LEU A 53 26.16 19.66 11.63
C LEU A 53 25.52 18.27 11.70
N ILE A 54 25.63 17.58 12.83
CA ILE A 54 24.99 16.28 13.06
C ILE A 54 23.46 16.43 13.06
N SER A 55 22.93 17.45 13.70
CA SER A 55 21.47 17.72 13.72
C SER A 55 20.95 18.02 12.32
N SER A 56 21.69 18.79 11.51
CA SER A 56 21.33 19.07 10.11
C SER A 56 21.40 17.81 9.24
N LEU A 57 22.43 16.98 9.46
CA LEU A 57 22.59 15.71 8.74
C LEU A 57 21.49 14.70 9.12
N LEU A 58 21.15 14.62 10.40
CA LEU A 58 20.04 13.80 10.89
C LEU A 58 18.70 14.31 10.37
N LEU A 59 18.52 15.64 10.29
CA LEU A 59 17.31 16.24 9.71
C LEU A 59 17.19 15.92 8.21
N VAL A 60 18.29 16.04 7.44
CA VAL A 60 18.32 15.68 6.02
C VAL A 60 18.06 14.19 5.83
N ILE A 61 18.66 13.33 6.65
CA ILE A 61 18.42 11.88 6.63
C ILE A 61 16.96 11.59 6.99
N SER A 62 16.40 12.24 8.00
CA SER A 62 15.00 12.05 8.39
C SER A 62 14.02 12.57 7.32
N MET A 63 14.36 13.64 6.60
CA MET A 63 13.55 14.12 5.46
C MET A 63 13.64 13.21 4.24
N GLU A 64 14.77 12.52 4.03
CA GLU A 64 14.92 11.54 2.93
C GLU A 64 14.34 10.16 3.29
N THR A 65 14.20 9.81 4.56
CA THR A 65 13.61 8.53 5.00
C THR A 65 12.10 8.59 5.18
N ASN A 66 11.48 9.76 5.10
CA ASN A 66 10.02 9.87 5.12
C ASN A 66 9.46 9.48 3.73
N HIS A 67 9.73 8.24 3.31
CA HIS A 67 9.00 7.64 2.21
C HIS A 67 7.59 7.38 2.73
N ASP A 68 6.65 8.21 2.30
CA ASP A 68 5.23 7.98 2.50
C ASP A 68 4.88 6.56 2.07
N ILE A 69 4.71 5.66 3.05
CA ILE A 69 4.37 4.27 2.79
C ILE A 69 2.88 4.20 2.48
N THR A 70 2.55 3.62 1.34
CA THR A 70 1.18 3.23 1.02
C THR A 70 1.00 1.75 1.31
N GLU A 71 -0.04 1.38 2.04
CA GLU A 71 -0.44 -0.02 2.21
C GLU A 71 -1.62 -0.33 1.29
N LEU A 72 -1.46 -1.31 0.41
CA LEU A 72 -2.53 -1.84 -0.44
C LEU A 72 -3.06 -3.13 0.15
N VAL A 73 -4.36 -3.18 0.40
CA VAL A 73 -5.04 -4.34 0.97
C VAL A 73 -6.06 -4.84 -0.03
N PHE A 74 -5.92 -6.09 -0.45
CA PHE A 74 -6.88 -6.77 -1.31
C PHE A 74 -7.62 -7.83 -0.51
N ILE A 75 -8.96 -7.75 -0.52
CA ILE A 75 -9.88 -8.74 0.05
C ILE A 75 -10.70 -9.27 -1.11
N ILE A 76 -10.40 -10.49 -1.55
CA ILE A 76 -10.89 -11.05 -2.81
C ILE A 76 -11.72 -12.29 -2.53
N ASP A 77 -12.95 -12.28 -2.98
CA ASP A 77 -13.87 -13.40 -2.92
C ASP A 77 -13.37 -14.57 -3.76
N ARG A 78 -13.45 -15.76 -3.19
CA ARG A 78 -13.27 -17.04 -3.87
C ARG A 78 -14.41 -18.02 -3.54
N SER A 79 -15.60 -17.50 -3.21
CA SER A 79 -16.79 -18.31 -2.96
C SER A 79 -17.26 -19.03 -4.23
N GLY A 80 -18.21 -19.94 -4.07
CA GLY A 80 -18.65 -20.81 -5.16
C GLY A 80 -19.20 -20.08 -6.39
N SER A 81 -19.73 -18.87 -6.23
CA SER A 81 -20.24 -18.01 -7.32
C SER A 81 -19.13 -17.53 -8.26
N MET A 82 -17.87 -17.42 -7.78
CA MET A 82 -16.69 -17.05 -8.60
C MET A 82 -16.25 -18.16 -9.57
N SER A 83 -16.96 -19.31 -9.60
CA SER A 83 -16.61 -20.45 -10.46
C SER A 83 -16.66 -20.08 -11.95
N GLY A 84 -15.58 -20.43 -12.67
CA GLY A 84 -15.39 -20.08 -14.07
C GLY A 84 -14.69 -18.74 -14.32
N LEU A 85 -14.44 -17.94 -13.27
CA LEU A 85 -13.74 -16.65 -13.32
C LEU A 85 -12.34 -16.70 -12.73
N GLU A 86 -11.83 -17.88 -12.38
CA GLU A 86 -10.56 -18.06 -11.65
C GLU A 86 -9.40 -17.49 -12.44
N SER A 87 -9.29 -17.83 -13.72
CA SER A 87 -8.19 -17.36 -14.58
C SER A 87 -8.20 -15.85 -14.78
N ASP A 88 -9.38 -15.25 -14.94
CA ASP A 88 -9.54 -13.81 -15.12
C ASP A 88 -9.24 -13.05 -13.82
N THR A 89 -9.65 -13.59 -12.67
CA THR A 89 -9.35 -13.03 -11.33
C THR A 89 -7.86 -13.08 -11.04
N ILE A 90 -7.22 -14.24 -11.23
CA ILE A 90 -5.77 -14.40 -11.06
C ILE A 90 -4.99 -13.48 -12.01
N GLY A 91 -5.38 -13.48 -13.28
CA GLY A 91 -4.74 -12.66 -14.31
C GLY A 91 -4.89 -11.16 -14.04
N GLY A 92 -6.08 -10.74 -13.65
CA GLY A 92 -6.40 -9.37 -13.29
C GLY A 92 -5.61 -8.88 -12.08
N PHE A 93 -5.63 -9.62 -10.98
CA PHE A 93 -4.84 -9.32 -9.78
C PHE A 93 -3.34 -9.19 -10.11
N ASN A 94 -2.78 -10.19 -10.81
CA ASN A 94 -1.37 -10.20 -11.18
C ASN A 94 -1.00 -9.02 -12.10
N SER A 95 -1.92 -8.61 -12.99
CA SER A 95 -1.74 -7.43 -13.84
C SER A 95 -1.69 -6.15 -13.02
N VAL A 96 -2.64 -5.96 -12.07
CA VAL A 96 -2.65 -4.81 -11.15
C VAL A 96 -1.34 -4.74 -10.37
N ILE A 97 -0.93 -5.83 -9.70
CA ILE A 97 0.34 -5.85 -8.96
C ILE A 97 1.53 -5.50 -9.85
N SER A 98 1.58 -6.05 -11.06
CA SER A 98 2.68 -5.77 -12.02
C SER A 98 2.75 -4.30 -12.43
N LYS A 99 1.61 -3.63 -12.57
CA LYS A 99 1.54 -2.20 -12.90
C LYS A 99 1.87 -1.34 -11.69
N GLN A 100 1.30 -1.67 -10.52
CA GLN A 100 1.55 -0.95 -9.28
C GLN A 100 3.01 -1.04 -8.81
N LYS A 101 3.77 -2.09 -9.17
CA LYS A 101 5.23 -2.17 -8.98
C LYS A 101 6.01 -1.09 -9.73
N LYS A 102 5.45 -0.51 -10.78
CA LYS A 102 6.10 0.54 -11.60
C LYS A 102 5.81 1.95 -11.08
N GLU A 103 4.79 2.09 -10.23
CA GLU A 103 4.43 3.37 -9.63
C GLU A 103 5.48 3.79 -8.60
N LYS A 104 5.64 5.11 -8.43
CA LYS A 104 6.58 5.68 -7.45
C LYS A 104 6.04 5.52 -6.03
N GLY A 105 6.95 5.55 -5.07
CA GLY A 105 6.66 5.45 -3.64
C GLY A 105 6.80 4.03 -3.13
N ARG A 106 7.12 3.92 -1.83
CA ARG A 106 7.20 2.63 -1.15
C ARG A 106 5.79 2.10 -0.90
N THR A 107 5.59 0.83 -1.20
CA THR A 107 4.28 0.21 -1.08
C THR A 107 4.41 -1.18 -0.48
N ILE A 108 3.57 -1.48 0.49
CA ILE A 108 3.40 -2.80 1.06
C ILE A 108 2.02 -3.35 0.69
N VAL A 109 1.93 -4.65 0.54
CA VAL A 109 0.73 -5.33 0.03
C VAL A 109 0.31 -6.44 0.97
N SER A 110 -0.97 -6.44 1.31
CA SER A 110 -1.66 -7.55 1.93
C SER A 110 -2.73 -8.08 0.99
N THR A 111 -2.83 -9.42 0.88
CA THR A 111 -3.86 -10.06 0.05
C THR A 111 -4.52 -11.17 0.84
N VAL A 112 -5.82 -11.07 1.01
CA VAL A 112 -6.66 -12.04 1.69
C VAL A 112 -7.68 -12.58 0.69
N LEU A 113 -7.72 -13.88 0.56
CA LEU A 113 -8.77 -14.60 -0.16
C LEU A 113 -9.81 -15.06 0.86
N PHE A 114 -11.06 -14.95 0.54
CA PHE A 114 -12.12 -15.40 1.43
C PHE A 114 -13.22 -16.18 0.70
N SER A 115 -13.81 -17.09 1.43
CA SER A 115 -15.08 -17.76 1.14
C SER A 115 -15.78 -17.99 2.49
N THR A 116 -16.04 -19.22 2.90
CA THR A 116 -16.40 -19.56 4.29
C THR A 116 -15.23 -19.36 5.24
N GLU A 117 -14.01 -19.52 4.73
CA GLU A 117 -12.75 -19.35 5.47
C GLU A 117 -11.88 -18.26 4.81
N LEU A 118 -10.99 -17.68 5.62
CA LEU A 118 -10.03 -16.67 5.17
C LEU A 118 -8.64 -17.28 4.99
N GLU A 119 -7.98 -16.94 3.90
CA GLU A 119 -6.58 -17.28 3.62
C GLU A 119 -5.77 -16.03 3.32
N THR A 120 -4.68 -15.83 4.04
CA THR A 120 -3.75 -14.73 3.78
C THR A 120 -2.66 -15.19 2.81
N VAL A 121 -2.70 -14.68 1.60
CA VAL A 121 -1.71 -14.98 0.54
C VAL A 121 -0.47 -14.10 0.66
N HIS A 122 -0.67 -12.83 0.97
CA HIS A 122 0.42 -11.88 1.23
C HIS A 122 0.11 -11.13 2.53
N ASP A 123 1.07 -11.05 3.44
CA ASP A 123 0.94 -10.36 4.73
C ASP A 123 1.98 -9.23 4.80
N ARG A 124 1.58 -8.02 4.44
CA ARG A 124 2.39 -6.79 4.48
C ARG A 124 3.75 -6.93 3.77
N VAL A 125 3.74 -7.54 2.60
CA VAL A 125 4.93 -7.77 1.77
C VAL A 125 5.26 -6.51 0.98
N ASP A 126 6.54 -6.09 0.95
CA ASP A 126 6.97 -5.05 0.01
C ASP A 126 6.55 -5.42 -1.42
N ILE A 127 5.96 -4.46 -2.14
CA ILE A 127 5.36 -4.73 -3.45
C ILE A 127 6.34 -5.37 -4.44
N GLY A 128 7.62 -5.04 -4.34
CA GLY A 128 8.68 -5.66 -5.16
C GLY A 128 8.78 -7.17 -4.93
N GLY A 129 8.54 -7.62 -3.70
CA GLY A 129 8.58 -9.02 -3.27
C GLY A 129 7.29 -9.81 -3.48
N VAL A 130 6.17 -9.15 -3.82
CA VAL A 130 4.88 -9.83 -4.02
C VAL A 130 4.98 -10.84 -5.17
N LYS A 131 4.74 -12.10 -4.86
CA LYS A 131 4.69 -13.20 -5.85
C LYS A 131 3.37 -13.18 -6.59
N LYS A 132 3.36 -13.73 -7.80
CA LYS A 132 2.12 -13.90 -8.57
C LYS A 132 1.19 -14.88 -7.85
N MET A 133 -0.09 -14.53 -7.80
CA MET A 133 -1.15 -15.46 -7.42
C MET A 133 -1.24 -16.58 -8.45
N THR A 134 -1.49 -17.78 -7.99
CA THR A 134 -1.57 -19.00 -8.80
C THR A 134 -2.90 -19.72 -8.60
N GLU A 135 -3.26 -20.61 -9.51
CA GLU A 135 -4.44 -21.46 -9.41
C GLU A 135 -4.45 -22.32 -8.13
N LYS A 136 -3.27 -22.68 -7.61
CA LYS A 136 -3.17 -23.45 -6.35
C LYS A 136 -3.60 -22.63 -5.14
N GLN A 137 -3.53 -21.30 -5.19
CA GLN A 137 -3.91 -20.40 -4.11
C GLN A 137 -5.36 -19.95 -4.26
N TYR A 138 -5.80 -19.72 -5.50
CA TYR A 138 -7.16 -19.26 -5.77
C TYR A 138 -8.05 -20.45 -6.15
N CYS A 139 -8.44 -21.22 -5.13
CA CYS A 139 -9.39 -22.33 -5.27
C CYS A 139 -10.78 -21.85 -4.88
N VAL A 140 -11.70 -21.88 -5.83
CA VAL A 140 -13.09 -21.42 -5.65
C VAL A 140 -13.92 -22.48 -4.92
N GLY A 141 -14.78 -22.03 -3.99
CA GLY A 141 -15.72 -22.87 -3.26
C GLY A 141 -16.18 -22.28 -1.93
N GLY A 142 -17.20 -22.85 -1.34
CA GLY A 142 -17.79 -22.40 -0.08
C GLY A 142 -18.78 -21.25 -0.22
N CYS A 143 -19.16 -20.67 0.91
CA CYS A 143 -20.07 -19.54 1.04
C CYS A 143 -19.31 -18.21 1.13
N THR A 144 -20.04 -17.10 1.24
CA THR A 144 -19.47 -15.74 1.21
C THR A 144 -19.52 -15.12 2.61
N ALA A 145 -18.42 -15.26 3.40
CA ALA A 145 -18.26 -14.61 4.71
C ALA A 145 -17.61 -13.22 4.56
N LEU A 146 -18.29 -12.31 3.87
CA LEU A 146 -17.77 -10.99 3.52
C LEU A 146 -17.47 -10.12 4.74
N LEU A 147 -18.38 -10.08 5.73
CA LEU A 147 -18.22 -9.25 6.92
C LEU A 147 -17.06 -9.72 7.77
N ASP A 148 -16.90 -11.03 7.94
CA ASP A 148 -15.76 -11.60 8.66
C ASP A 148 -14.46 -11.32 7.93
N ALA A 149 -14.45 -11.45 6.59
CA ALA A 149 -13.27 -11.16 5.77
C ALA A 149 -12.82 -9.71 5.93
N VAL A 150 -13.74 -8.77 5.84
CA VAL A 150 -13.44 -7.34 5.99
C VAL A 150 -13.04 -7.03 7.44
N GLY A 151 -13.85 -7.47 8.41
CA GLY A 151 -13.62 -7.16 9.83
C GLY A 151 -12.27 -7.70 10.33
N ILE A 152 -12.01 -8.99 10.13
CA ILE A 152 -10.76 -9.64 10.56
C ILE A 152 -9.55 -9.01 9.88
N THR A 153 -9.65 -8.74 8.56
CA THR A 153 -8.51 -8.17 7.81
C THR A 153 -8.19 -6.75 8.27
N VAL A 154 -9.20 -5.89 8.38
CA VAL A 154 -9.02 -4.50 8.79
C VAL A 154 -8.47 -4.43 10.23
N ASP A 155 -9.04 -5.20 11.16
CA ASP A 155 -8.58 -5.19 12.56
C ASP A 155 -7.15 -5.74 12.69
N ARG A 156 -6.79 -6.79 11.93
CA ARG A 156 -5.43 -7.33 11.89
C ARG A 156 -4.42 -6.30 11.40
N ILE A 157 -4.69 -5.64 10.26
CA ILE A 157 -3.77 -4.66 9.69
C ILE A 157 -3.64 -3.44 10.60
N ARG A 158 -4.75 -2.94 11.16
CA ARG A 158 -4.75 -1.87 12.14
C ARG A 158 -3.80 -2.17 13.30
N ARG A 159 -3.95 -3.34 13.95
CA ARG A 159 -3.08 -3.77 15.06
C ARG A 159 -1.60 -3.85 14.64
N ARG A 160 -1.32 -4.27 13.41
CA ARG A 160 0.05 -4.30 12.88
C ARG A 160 0.60 -2.90 12.72
N GLN A 161 -0.16 -1.96 12.13
CA GLN A 161 0.26 -0.56 11.96
C GLN A 161 0.47 0.16 13.29
N GLU A 162 -0.33 -0.14 14.32
CA GLU A 162 -0.17 0.43 15.66
C GLU A 162 1.13 0.00 16.34
N ASN A 163 1.60 -1.23 16.07
CA ASN A 163 2.79 -1.82 16.66
C ASN A 163 4.06 -1.66 15.81
N ASP A 164 3.95 -1.11 14.60
CA ASP A 164 5.09 -0.89 13.70
C ASP A 164 5.79 0.44 13.98
N ASP A 165 7.11 0.42 13.93
CA ASP A 165 7.94 1.62 13.99
C ASP A 165 7.77 2.50 12.74
N GLU A 166 7.56 1.86 11.58
CA GLU A 166 7.34 2.54 10.31
C GLU A 166 5.87 2.94 10.14
N LYS A 167 5.63 4.25 10.00
CA LYS A 167 4.27 4.77 9.84
C LYS A 167 3.79 4.66 8.40
N VAL A 168 2.64 4.05 8.22
CA VAL A 168 1.90 4.04 6.95
C VAL A 168 1.14 5.35 6.84
N LYS A 169 1.32 6.06 5.73
CA LYS A 169 0.63 7.34 5.47
C LYS A 169 -0.80 7.12 4.96
N THR A 170 -0.96 6.14 4.10
CA THR A 170 -2.24 5.87 3.44
C THR A 170 -2.44 4.37 3.32
N THR A 171 -3.62 3.90 3.68
CA THR A 171 -4.05 2.51 3.47
C THR A 171 -5.23 2.48 2.51
N LEU A 172 -5.07 1.78 1.40
CA LEU A 172 -6.08 1.64 0.36
C LEU A 172 -6.59 0.19 0.35
N VAL A 173 -7.84 0.01 0.75
CA VAL A 173 -8.48 -1.31 0.84
C VAL A 173 -9.37 -1.52 -0.37
N VAL A 174 -9.15 -2.62 -1.10
CA VAL A 174 -9.94 -3.03 -2.27
C VAL A 174 -10.67 -4.31 -1.91
N ILE A 175 -11.99 -4.27 -1.92
CA ILE A 175 -12.88 -5.39 -1.62
C ILE A 175 -13.58 -5.81 -2.91
N ILE A 176 -13.45 -7.08 -3.29
CA ILE A 176 -14.02 -7.64 -4.52
C ILE A 176 -14.87 -8.85 -4.15
N THR A 177 -16.14 -8.84 -4.56
CA THR A 177 -17.08 -9.95 -4.36
C THR A 177 -18.06 -10.04 -5.52
N ASP A 178 -18.60 -11.22 -5.80
CA ASP A 178 -19.69 -11.44 -6.77
C ASP A 178 -20.98 -11.93 -6.11
N GLY A 179 -21.01 -11.96 -4.77
CA GLY A 179 -22.12 -12.50 -4.00
C GLY A 179 -22.52 -11.68 -2.79
N CYS A 180 -23.73 -11.96 -2.31
CA CYS A 180 -24.21 -11.41 -1.05
C CYS A 180 -23.54 -12.06 0.15
N GLU A 181 -23.34 -11.29 1.22
CA GLU A 181 -23.03 -11.81 2.55
C GLU A 181 -24.01 -12.91 2.97
N ASN A 182 -23.52 -14.08 3.33
CA ASN A 182 -24.39 -15.21 3.69
C ASN A 182 -23.84 -16.18 4.76
N SER A 183 -22.62 -15.97 5.26
CA SER A 183 -21.98 -16.95 6.16
C SER A 183 -21.10 -16.37 7.26
N SER A 184 -20.99 -15.07 7.41
CA SER A 184 -20.21 -14.44 8.49
C SER A 184 -20.81 -14.75 9.87
N GLN A 185 -19.95 -15.02 10.85
CA GLN A 185 -20.30 -15.39 12.21
C GLN A 185 -19.73 -14.45 13.27
N GLU A 186 -18.59 -13.82 13.00
CA GLU A 186 -17.89 -12.99 13.97
C GLU A 186 -18.28 -11.50 13.86
N TYR A 187 -18.49 -11.00 12.64
CA TYR A 187 -18.75 -9.59 12.38
C TYR A 187 -20.18 -9.35 11.86
N THR A 188 -20.79 -8.29 12.36
CA THR A 188 -22.05 -7.75 11.84
C THR A 188 -21.79 -6.51 10.98
N TYR A 189 -22.77 -6.09 10.16
CA TYR A 189 -22.68 -4.83 9.41
C TYR A 189 -22.38 -3.63 10.31
N ALA A 190 -22.96 -3.58 11.52
CA ALA A 190 -22.74 -2.49 12.46
C ALA A 190 -21.28 -2.48 12.96
N ASN A 191 -20.70 -3.66 13.25
CA ASN A 191 -19.31 -3.77 13.68
C ASN A 191 -18.36 -3.36 12.55
N VAL A 192 -18.56 -3.87 11.32
CA VAL A 192 -17.75 -3.54 10.15
C VAL A 192 -17.83 -2.05 9.83
N LYS A 193 -19.07 -1.48 9.82
CA LYS A 193 -19.26 -0.06 9.59
C LYS A 193 -18.50 0.80 10.58
N ASN A 194 -18.64 0.53 11.88
CA ASN A 194 -17.92 1.28 12.92
C ASN A 194 -16.39 1.15 12.76
N LEU A 195 -15.91 -0.01 12.37
CA LEU A 195 -14.49 -0.25 12.13
C LEU A 195 -13.99 0.55 10.92
N ILE A 196 -14.71 0.52 9.81
CA ILE A 196 -14.39 1.27 8.58
C ILE A 196 -14.42 2.78 8.85
N ASP A 197 -15.47 3.29 9.50
CA ASP A 197 -15.62 4.71 9.78
C ASP A 197 -14.42 5.22 10.61
N ARG A 198 -13.98 4.47 11.64
CA ARG A 198 -12.79 4.80 12.44
C ARG A 198 -11.50 4.78 11.61
N GLN A 199 -11.35 3.81 10.71
CA GLN A 199 -10.13 3.74 9.91
C GLN A 199 -10.07 4.84 8.85
N LYS A 200 -11.19 5.31 8.34
CA LYS A 200 -11.24 6.49 7.47
C LYS A 200 -10.69 7.75 8.16
N GLU A 201 -11.00 7.94 9.45
CA GLU A 201 -10.43 9.02 10.26
C GLU A 201 -8.90 8.91 10.40
N ASN A 202 -8.35 7.69 10.26
CA ASN A 202 -6.92 7.39 10.31
C ASN A 202 -6.23 7.37 8.93
N GLY A 203 -6.88 7.91 7.89
CA GLY A 203 -6.30 8.01 6.55
C GLY A 203 -6.40 6.74 5.72
N TRP A 204 -7.31 5.80 6.09
CA TRP A 204 -7.64 4.68 5.24
C TRP A 204 -8.73 5.07 4.26
N ASP A 205 -8.71 4.47 3.08
CA ASP A 205 -9.81 4.58 2.14
C ASP A 205 -10.19 3.20 1.57
N PHE A 206 -11.46 3.06 1.21
CA PHE A 206 -12.05 1.78 0.86
C PHE A 206 -12.74 1.87 -0.50
N LEU A 207 -12.46 0.88 -1.34
CA LEU A 207 -13.08 0.68 -2.64
C LEU A 207 -13.80 -0.68 -2.62
N PHE A 208 -15.10 -0.66 -2.88
CA PHE A 208 -15.93 -1.86 -2.94
C PHE A 208 -16.35 -2.13 -4.39
N LEU A 209 -16.04 -3.33 -4.87
CA LEU A 209 -16.41 -3.78 -6.21
C LEU A 209 -17.29 -5.03 -6.06
N GLY A 210 -18.48 -4.95 -6.59
CA GLY A 210 -19.48 -6.01 -6.47
C GLY A 210 -20.09 -6.40 -7.80
N SER A 211 -20.66 -7.59 -7.84
CA SER A 211 -21.47 -8.11 -8.94
C SER A 211 -22.64 -8.91 -8.37
N ASN A 212 -23.72 -9.03 -9.14
CA ASN A 212 -24.92 -9.80 -8.76
C ASN A 212 -25.61 -9.36 -7.46
N ILE A 213 -25.32 -8.15 -6.97
CA ILE A 213 -25.88 -7.56 -5.74
C ILE A 213 -26.21 -6.09 -5.95
N ASP A 214 -26.98 -5.48 -5.06
CA ASP A 214 -27.10 -4.02 -4.99
C ASP A 214 -25.81 -3.45 -4.36
N VAL A 215 -24.80 -3.23 -5.21
CA VAL A 215 -23.42 -2.86 -4.83
C VAL A 215 -23.40 -1.59 -3.99
N ALA A 216 -24.16 -0.56 -4.39
CA ALA A 216 -24.19 0.70 -3.66
C ALA A 216 -24.83 0.56 -2.27
N LYS A 217 -25.89 -0.25 -2.15
CA LYS A 217 -26.54 -0.53 -0.87
C LYS A 217 -25.61 -1.34 0.04
N GLU A 218 -24.96 -2.36 -0.49
CA GLU A 218 -24.07 -3.22 0.28
C GLU A 218 -22.84 -2.44 0.80
N ALA A 219 -22.22 -1.63 -0.07
CA ALA A 219 -21.15 -0.72 0.31
C ALA A 219 -21.58 0.25 1.42
N CYS A 220 -22.75 0.90 1.27
CA CYS A 220 -23.26 1.84 2.28
C CYS A 220 -23.56 1.17 3.64
N ARG A 221 -24.03 -0.09 3.65
CA ARG A 221 -24.22 -0.85 4.91
C ARG A 221 -22.92 -1.04 5.67
N MET A 222 -21.81 -1.17 4.96
CA MET A 222 -20.45 -1.28 5.55
C MET A 222 -19.78 0.07 5.78
N GLY A 223 -20.45 1.20 5.49
CA GLY A 223 -19.87 2.54 5.67
C GLY A 223 -19.03 3.02 4.49
N ILE A 224 -19.02 2.34 3.35
CA ILE A 224 -18.32 2.75 2.14
C ILE A 224 -19.27 3.60 1.29
N GLY A 225 -18.83 4.79 0.91
CA GLY A 225 -19.61 5.72 0.10
C GLY A 225 -19.90 5.19 -1.32
N ARG A 226 -21.00 5.65 -1.90
CA ARG A 226 -21.42 5.25 -3.25
C ARG A 226 -20.37 5.57 -4.32
N GLU A 227 -19.62 6.66 -4.15
CA GLU A 227 -18.54 7.11 -5.02
C GLU A 227 -17.36 6.13 -5.05
N ASN A 228 -17.21 5.35 -3.98
CA ASN A 228 -16.21 4.30 -3.83
C ASN A 228 -16.80 2.89 -3.99
N SER A 229 -17.97 2.77 -4.62
CA SER A 229 -18.56 1.51 -5.03
C SER A 229 -18.62 1.38 -6.55
N VAL A 230 -18.33 0.20 -7.07
CA VAL A 230 -18.29 -0.08 -8.52
C VAL A 230 -19.02 -1.38 -8.77
N ASP A 231 -19.96 -1.33 -9.68
CA ASP A 231 -20.66 -2.52 -10.20
C ASP A 231 -19.90 -3.08 -11.39
N TYR A 232 -19.82 -4.41 -11.50
CA TYR A 232 -19.21 -5.08 -12.65
C TYR A 232 -20.01 -6.32 -13.08
N CYS A 233 -19.92 -6.71 -14.35
CA CYS A 233 -20.56 -7.92 -14.85
C CYS A 233 -19.80 -9.18 -14.40
N CYS A 234 -20.54 -10.20 -13.94
CA CYS A 234 -19.95 -11.47 -13.51
C CYS A 234 -19.64 -12.38 -14.73
N ASP A 235 -18.77 -11.89 -15.59
CA ASP A 235 -18.23 -12.62 -16.73
C ASP A 235 -16.76 -12.22 -16.96
N SER A 236 -16.08 -12.90 -17.89
CA SER A 236 -14.65 -12.67 -18.18
C SER A 236 -14.33 -11.24 -18.60
N GLU A 237 -15.22 -10.57 -19.34
CA GLU A 237 -15.01 -9.20 -19.78
C GLU A 237 -15.22 -8.22 -18.61
N GLY A 238 -16.26 -8.40 -17.81
CA GLY A 238 -16.55 -7.60 -16.63
C GLY A 238 -15.46 -7.70 -15.59
N VAL A 239 -14.94 -8.90 -15.29
CA VAL A 239 -13.82 -9.09 -14.36
C VAL A 239 -12.56 -8.38 -14.87
N ARG A 240 -12.23 -8.47 -16.17
CA ARG A 240 -11.09 -7.73 -16.74
C ARG A 240 -11.28 -6.23 -16.65
N GLY A 241 -12.47 -5.73 -16.98
CA GLY A 241 -12.83 -4.32 -16.89
C GLY A 241 -12.75 -3.82 -15.43
N MET A 242 -13.23 -4.61 -14.48
CA MET A 242 -13.15 -4.35 -13.05
C MET A 242 -11.69 -4.16 -12.60
N TYR A 243 -10.78 -5.08 -12.93
CA TYR A 243 -9.37 -4.94 -12.58
C TYR A 243 -8.67 -3.76 -13.28
N CYS A 244 -9.08 -3.38 -14.49
CA CYS A 244 -8.63 -2.13 -15.12
C CYS A 244 -9.08 -0.90 -14.32
N THR A 245 -10.30 -0.92 -13.80
CA THR A 245 -10.84 0.15 -12.94
C THR A 245 -10.09 0.22 -11.61
N VAL A 246 -9.82 -0.94 -10.98
CA VAL A 246 -8.99 -1.02 -9.76
C VAL A 246 -7.62 -0.40 -9.98
N ASP A 247 -6.93 -0.78 -11.05
CA ASP A 247 -5.60 -0.25 -11.37
C ASP A 247 -5.61 1.28 -11.54
N ALA A 248 -6.57 1.80 -12.31
CA ALA A 248 -6.70 3.25 -12.54
C ALA A 248 -7.01 4.01 -11.25
N LYS A 249 -7.94 3.50 -10.41
CA LYS A 249 -8.29 4.09 -9.12
C LYS A 249 -7.10 4.03 -8.15
N LEU A 250 -6.38 2.91 -8.04
CA LEU A 250 -5.19 2.78 -7.21
C LEU A 250 -4.07 3.73 -7.63
N SER A 251 -3.77 3.81 -8.94
CA SER A 251 -2.73 4.72 -9.45
C SER A 251 -3.03 6.19 -9.15
N ARG A 252 -4.30 6.57 -9.17
CA ARG A 252 -4.75 7.90 -8.75
C ARG A 252 -4.67 8.07 -7.24
N ALA A 253 -5.23 7.14 -6.49
CA ALA A 253 -5.32 7.19 -5.03
C ALA A 253 -3.92 7.22 -4.36
N ARG A 254 -2.95 6.49 -4.88
CA ARG A 254 -1.56 6.53 -4.38
C ARG A 254 -0.90 7.90 -4.51
N LYS A 255 -1.33 8.71 -5.48
CA LYS A 255 -0.85 10.10 -5.67
C LYS A 255 -1.57 11.09 -4.76
N LYS A 256 -2.85 10.85 -4.48
CA LYS A 256 -3.74 11.76 -3.75
C LYS A 256 -3.96 11.37 -2.29
N GLY A 257 -3.81 10.08 -1.96
CA GLY A 257 -4.11 9.50 -0.65
C GLY A 257 -5.55 8.99 -0.51
N SER A 258 -6.39 9.08 -1.56
CA SER A 258 -7.80 8.68 -1.51
C SER A 258 -8.33 8.21 -2.87
N PHE A 259 -9.34 7.32 -2.85
CA PHE A 259 -10.11 6.90 -4.03
C PHE A 259 -11.11 7.94 -4.49
N SER A 260 -11.59 8.80 -3.58
CA SER A 260 -12.59 9.81 -3.89
C SER A 260 -12.09 10.80 -4.96
N PRO A 261 -12.96 11.28 -5.85
CA PRO A 261 -12.63 12.40 -6.74
C PRO A 261 -12.32 13.64 -5.93
N ASP A 262 -11.56 14.58 -6.52
CA ASP A 262 -11.41 15.91 -5.93
C ASP A 262 -12.79 16.58 -5.88
N GLU A 263 -13.10 17.20 -4.75
CA GLU A 263 -14.24 18.12 -4.63
C GLU A 263 -14.07 19.34 -5.52
#